data_068f03fdc0dc5a46e69859406fdec7f3
#
_entry.id   068f03fdc0dc5a46e69859406fdec7f3
#
_cell.length_a   1.000
_cell.length_b   1.000
_cell.length_c   1.000
_cell.angle_alpha   90.00
_cell.angle_beta   90.00
_cell.angle_gamma   90.00
#
_symmetry.space_group_name_H-M   'P 1'
#
loop_
_entity.id
_entity.type
_entity.pdbx_description
1 polymer ?
#
loop_
_entity_poly.entity_id
_entity_poly.type
_entity_poly.pdbx_seq_one_letter_code
_entity_poly.pdbx_strand_id
1 'polypeptide(L)'
;MTKEQKFDIKDFIKFVPGDRTKKDIFKGAHFNVVTICLDDGHEIPPHHEPYDVFFYVVSGRGIFTTGEKQWGAEPGSMIFAPDGIRGIKCLERMIVLGIQEPH
;
A
#
# COMPACT_ATOMS: atom_id res chain seq x y z
N MET A 1 -4.24 2.48 -27.67
CA MET A 1 -4.33 1.10 -27.18
C MET A 1 -3.16 0.81 -26.25
N THR A 2 -3.46 0.25 -25.10
CA THR A 2 -2.41 -0.12 -24.13
C THR A 2 -1.76 -1.42 -24.56
N LYS A 3 -0.42 -1.44 -24.55
CA LYS A 3 0.34 -2.65 -24.86
C LYS A 3 0.50 -3.50 -23.62
N GLU A 4 0.66 -4.81 -23.82
CA GLU A 4 1.00 -5.72 -22.73
C GLU A 4 2.36 -5.34 -22.14
N GLN A 5 2.48 -5.40 -20.82
CA GLN A 5 3.66 -5.01 -20.10
C GLN A 5 3.93 -5.99 -18.96
N LYS A 6 5.21 -6.21 -18.66
CA LYS A 6 5.63 -6.98 -17.50
C LYS A 6 6.39 -6.06 -16.55
N PHE A 7 6.07 -6.15 -15.27
CA PHE A 7 6.75 -5.40 -14.21
C PHE A 7 7.34 -6.38 -13.19
N ASP A 8 8.50 -6.04 -12.66
CA ASP A 8 9.07 -6.77 -11.53
C ASP A 8 9.03 -5.85 -10.32
N ILE A 9 8.41 -6.32 -9.23
CA ILE A 9 8.19 -5.50 -8.05
C ILE A 9 9.51 -4.97 -7.46
N LYS A 10 10.59 -5.73 -7.59
CA LYS A 10 11.91 -5.31 -7.08
C LYS A 10 12.38 -3.97 -7.65
N ASP A 11 11.91 -3.60 -8.83
CA ASP A 11 12.27 -2.34 -9.48
C ASP A 11 11.54 -1.15 -8.87
N PHE A 12 10.55 -1.42 -8.03
CA PHE A 12 9.69 -0.40 -7.40
C PHE A 12 9.85 -0.38 -5.89
N ILE A 13 10.88 -1.03 -5.35
CA ILE A 13 11.14 -1.08 -3.91
C ILE A 13 12.25 -0.10 -3.60
N LYS A 14 11.96 0.84 -2.68
CA LYS A 14 12.94 1.78 -2.14
C LYS A 14 12.54 2.10 -0.72
N PHE A 15 13.50 1.96 0.20
CA PHE A 15 13.32 2.36 1.59
C PHE A 15 14.09 3.64 1.87
N VAL A 16 13.46 4.54 2.62
CA VAL A 16 14.09 5.74 3.16
C VAL A 16 14.04 5.62 4.69
N PRO A 17 15.18 5.75 5.38
CA PRO A 17 15.20 5.60 6.84
C PRO A 17 14.18 6.49 7.54
N GLY A 18 13.36 5.88 8.40
CA GLY A 18 12.35 6.57 9.20
C GLY A 18 11.15 7.12 8.43
N ASP A 19 10.98 6.73 7.19
CA ASP A 19 9.95 7.31 6.33
C ASP A 19 9.30 6.22 5.47
N ARG A 20 8.48 6.66 4.55
CA ARG A 20 7.81 5.81 3.56
C ARG A 20 8.14 6.30 2.15
N THR A 21 8.04 5.38 1.20
CA THR A 21 8.08 5.73 -0.22
C THR A 21 6.83 5.17 -0.88
N LYS A 22 6.38 5.84 -1.92
CA LYS A 22 5.29 5.36 -2.77
C LYS A 22 5.75 5.47 -4.22
N LYS A 23 5.63 4.37 -4.96
CA LYS A 23 5.95 4.37 -6.38
C LYS A 23 4.78 3.82 -7.19
N ASP A 24 4.44 4.53 -8.26
CA ASP A 24 3.43 4.07 -9.20
C ASP A 24 4.05 3.02 -10.11
N ILE A 25 3.49 1.80 -10.11
CA ILE A 25 3.88 0.74 -11.03
C ILE A 25 3.10 0.91 -12.34
N PHE A 26 1.79 1.12 -12.23
CA PHE A 26 0.90 1.21 -13.37
C PHE A 26 -0.23 2.18 -13.08
N LYS A 27 -0.51 3.06 -14.04
CA LYS A 27 -1.67 3.95 -13.97
C LYS A 27 -2.55 3.68 -15.18
N GLY A 28 -3.69 3.07 -14.94
CA GLY A 28 -4.61 2.68 -15.97
C GLY A 28 -5.93 3.42 -15.92
N ALA A 29 -6.78 3.15 -16.91
CA ALA A 29 -8.10 3.76 -16.98
C ALA A 29 -9.06 3.19 -15.93
N HIS A 30 -8.79 1.97 -15.44
CA HIS A 30 -9.71 1.25 -14.56
C HIS A 30 -9.14 1.01 -13.16
N PHE A 31 -7.83 1.00 -13.02
CA PHE A 31 -7.15 0.84 -11.72
C PHE A 31 -5.72 1.33 -11.82
N ASN A 32 -5.16 1.64 -10.65
CA ASN A 32 -3.74 1.96 -10.50
C ASN A 32 -3.09 0.90 -9.63
N VAL A 33 -1.80 0.61 -9.84
CA VAL A 33 -1.02 -0.28 -9.00
C VAL A 33 0.17 0.48 -8.46
N VAL A 34 0.35 0.43 -7.12
CA VAL A 34 1.41 1.16 -6.45
C VAL A 34 2.15 0.25 -5.48
N THR A 35 3.41 0.56 -5.18
CA THR A 35 4.10 0.00 -4.02
C THR A 35 4.29 1.06 -2.97
N ILE A 36 4.10 0.66 -1.73
CA ILE A 36 4.36 1.49 -0.55
C ILE A 36 5.38 0.74 0.29
N CYS A 37 6.52 1.37 0.55
CA CYS A 37 7.55 0.82 1.39
C CYS A 37 7.64 1.66 2.66
N LEU A 38 7.50 1.01 3.82
CA LEU A 38 7.54 1.69 5.11
C LEU A 38 8.72 1.16 5.92
N ASP A 39 9.51 2.08 6.46
CA ASP A 39 10.61 1.71 7.34
C ASP A 39 10.09 1.34 8.73
N ASP A 40 10.91 0.65 9.50
CA ASP A 40 10.56 0.20 10.84
C ASP A 40 10.00 1.36 11.68
N GLY A 41 8.83 1.14 12.29
CA GLY A 41 8.21 2.10 13.19
C GLY A 41 7.53 3.29 12.53
N HIS A 42 7.63 3.43 11.20
CA HIS A 42 6.95 4.54 10.52
C HIS A 42 5.44 4.33 10.56
N GLU A 43 4.73 5.41 10.74
CA GLU A 43 3.27 5.39 10.74
C GLU A 43 2.72 6.36 9.72
N ILE A 44 1.78 5.87 8.90
CA ILE A 44 0.89 6.71 8.12
C ILE A 44 -0.35 6.88 8.99
N PRO A 45 -0.53 8.06 9.63
CA PRO A 45 -1.65 8.24 10.54
C PRO A 45 -2.98 8.10 9.81
N PRO A 46 -4.04 7.65 10.50
CA PRO A 46 -5.36 7.60 9.87
C PRO A 46 -5.76 8.95 9.29
N HIS A 47 -6.18 8.95 8.03
CA HIS A 47 -6.62 10.13 7.31
C HIS A 47 -7.60 9.73 6.22
N HIS A 48 -8.37 10.69 5.74
CA HIS A 48 -9.36 10.44 4.70
C HIS A 48 -8.71 10.32 3.32
N GLU A 49 -9.05 9.24 2.59
CA GLU A 49 -8.68 9.04 1.19
C GLU A 49 -9.94 8.77 0.37
N PRO A 50 -10.20 9.54 -0.68
CA PRO A 50 -11.48 9.48 -1.41
C PRO A 50 -11.50 8.44 -2.54
N TYR A 51 -10.90 7.28 -2.32
CA TYR A 51 -10.90 6.19 -3.29
C TYR A 51 -10.71 4.85 -2.60
N ASP A 52 -11.21 3.77 -3.25
CA ASP A 52 -11.02 2.41 -2.76
C ASP A 52 -9.62 1.91 -3.07
N VAL A 53 -9.06 1.09 -2.18
CA VAL A 53 -7.79 0.41 -2.42
C VAL A 53 -7.83 -1.00 -1.86
N PHE A 54 -7.19 -1.91 -2.56
CA PHE A 54 -6.98 -3.29 -2.12
C PHE A 54 -5.49 -3.45 -1.86
N PHE A 55 -5.12 -3.72 -0.61
CA PHE A 55 -3.73 -3.90 -0.19
C PHE A 55 -3.34 -5.36 -0.14
N TYR A 56 -2.12 -5.65 -0.56
CA TYR A 56 -1.48 -6.95 -0.39
C TYR A 56 -0.12 -6.73 0.28
N VAL A 57 0.09 -7.38 1.44
CA VAL A 57 1.38 -7.27 2.15
C VAL A 57 2.36 -8.28 1.55
N VAL A 58 3.41 -7.76 0.92
CA VAL A 58 4.45 -8.57 0.29
C VAL A 58 5.45 -9.04 1.33
N SER A 59 5.86 -8.15 2.24
CA SER A 59 6.81 -8.47 3.31
C SER A 59 6.60 -7.52 4.48
N GLY A 60 7.13 -7.93 5.65
CA GLY A 60 7.04 -7.15 6.87
C GLY A 60 5.72 -7.34 7.59
N ARG A 61 5.54 -6.59 8.68
CA ARG A 61 4.36 -6.70 9.56
C ARG A 61 3.92 -5.32 10.02
N GLY A 62 2.61 -5.16 10.17
CA GLY A 62 2.06 -3.90 10.63
C GLY A 62 0.59 -4.01 11.02
N ILE A 63 -0.01 -2.85 11.28
CA ILE A 63 -1.41 -2.72 11.63
C ILE A 63 -2.05 -1.74 10.66
N PHE A 64 -3.10 -2.18 9.98
CA PHE A 64 -3.89 -1.33 9.09
C PHE A 64 -5.11 -0.83 9.84
N THR A 65 -5.43 0.44 9.66
CA THR A 65 -6.69 1.04 10.13
C THR A 65 -7.59 1.30 8.93
N THR A 66 -8.83 0.83 8.99
CA THR A 66 -9.87 1.11 7.99
C THR A 66 -11.13 1.53 8.73
N GLY A 67 -11.50 2.80 8.63
CA GLY A 67 -12.61 3.34 9.42
C GLY A 67 -12.32 3.20 10.90
N GLU A 68 -13.17 2.46 11.61
CA GLU A 68 -13.03 2.21 13.06
C GLU A 68 -12.35 0.87 13.36
N LYS A 69 -11.97 0.10 12.33
CA LYS A 69 -11.38 -1.22 12.51
C LYS A 69 -9.87 -1.17 12.39
N GLN A 70 -9.22 -2.08 13.11
CA GLN A 70 -7.77 -2.31 13.01
C GLN A 70 -7.52 -3.77 12.67
N TRP A 71 -6.54 -3.99 11.78
CA TRP A 71 -6.20 -5.31 11.27
C TRP A 71 -4.70 -5.52 11.41
N GLY A 72 -4.30 -6.56 12.15
CA GLY A 72 -2.92 -7.01 12.09
C GLY A 72 -2.64 -7.61 10.72
N ALA A 73 -1.46 -7.32 10.16
CA ALA A 73 -1.09 -7.78 8.83
C ALA A 73 0.32 -8.33 8.81
N GLU A 74 0.51 -9.40 8.02
CA GLU A 74 1.78 -10.08 7.81
C GLU A 74 1.90 -10.45 6.34
N PRO A 75 3.04 -11.00 5.87
CA PRO A 75 3.18 -11.38 4.47
C PRO A 75 2.03 -12.28 4.01
N GLY A 76 1.39 -11.92 2.90
CA GLY A 76 0.23 -12.60 2.37
C GLY A 76 -1.11 -12.06 2.83
N SER A 77 -1.15 -11.16 3.82
CA SER A 77 -2.39 -10.52 4.23
C SER A 77 -2.93 -9.62 3.12
N MET A 78 -4.24 -9.64 2.95
CA MET A 78 -4.93 -8.80 1.98
C MET A 78 -6.01 -8.01 2.71
N ILE A 79 -6.07 -6.70 2.46
CA ILE A 79 -6.99 -5.81 3.15
C ILE A 79 -7.65 -4.91 2.13
N PHE A 80 -8.99 -4.93 2.11
CA PHE A 80 -9.74 -3.96 1.34
C PHE A 80 -10.04 -2.74 2.21
N ALA A 81 -9.62 -1.56 1.76
CA ALA A 81 -9.91 -0.30 2.41
C ALA A 81 -10.82 0.52 1.49
N PRO A 82 -12.11 0.66 1.83
CA PRO A 82 -13.01 1.51 1.05
C PRO A 82 -12.63 2.98 1.20
N ASP A 83 -13.15 3.80 0.30
CA ASP A 83 -13.15 5.25 0.43
C ASP A 83 -13.47 5.59 1.88
N GLY A 84 -12.64 6.41 2.51
CA GLY A 84 -12.81 6.79 3.90
C GLY A 84 -11.48 6.88 4.65
N ILE A 85 -11.56 6.74 5.97
CA ILE A 85 -10.41 6.85 6.86
C ILE A 85 -9.57 5.58 6.79
N ARG A 86 -8.26 5.77 6.62
CA ARG A 86 -7.30 4.65 6.65
C ARG A 86 -5.90 5.09 7.05
N GLY A 87 -5.15 4.16 7.61
CA GLY A 87 -3.76 4.37 7.99
C GLY A 87 -3.02 3.05 8.11
N ILE A 88 -1.71 3.12 8.22
CA ILE A 88 -0.83 1.95 8.37
C ILE A 88 0.23 2.26 9.41
N LYS A 89 0.37 1.38 10.41
CA LYS A 89 1.48 1.45 11.37
C LYS A 89 2.43 0.31 11.05
N CYS A 90 3.67 0.62 10.68
CA CYS A 90 4.69 -0.36 10.37
C CYS A 90 5.38 -0.84 11.65
N LEU A 91 5.33 -2.13 11.92
CA LEU A 91 6.04 -2.75 13.05
C LEU A 91 7.38 -3.31 12.61
N GLU A 92 7.42 -3.97 11.47
CA GLU A 92 8.64 -4.47 10.83
C GLU A 92 8.59 -4.01 9.38
N ARG A 93 9.67 -3.44 8.88
CA ARG A 93 9.79 -2.89 7.52
C ARG A 93 8.89 -3.61 6.52
N MET A 94 7.99 -2.84 5.90
CA MET A 94 6.92 -3.38 5.06
C MET A 94 7.09 -3.02 3.60
N ILE A 95 6.73 -3.98 2.74
CA ILE A 95 6.46 -3.73 1.32
C ILE A 95 5.00 -4.08 1.11
N VAL A 96 4.22 -3.10 0.67
CA VAL A 96 2.79 -3.23 0.45
C VAL A 96 2.46 -2.90 -1.00
N LEU A 97 1.72 -3.78 -1.64
CA LEU A 97 1.17 -3.53 -2.98
C LEU A 97 -0.24 -2.98 -2.82
N GLY A 98 -0.55 -1.90 -3.51
CA GLY A 98 -1.89 -1.32 -3.51
C GLY A 98 -2.48 -1.33 -4.91
N ILE A 99 -3.71 -1.80 -5.03
CA ILE A 99 -4.50 -1.72 -6.25
C ILE A 99 -5.61 -0.73 -5.96
N GLN A 100 -5.61 0.40 -6.65
CA GLN A 100 -6.42 1.57 -6.33
C GLN A 100 -7.37 1.90 -7.47
N GLU A 101 -8.51 2.50 -7.09
CA GLU A 101 -9.33 3.20 -8.08
C GLU A 101 -8.48 4.33 -8.69
N PRO A 102 -8.67 4.64 -9.98
CA PRO A 102 -7.98 5.78 -10.60
C PRO A 102 -8.35 7.09 -9.92
N HIS A 103 -7.35 7.94 -9.70
CA HIS A 103 -7.58 9.25 -9.05
C HIS A 103 -6.47 10.23 -9.40
#